data_b031b681b7c5a4f9605654b1a868261b
#
_entry.id   b031b681b7c5a4f9605654b1a868261b
#
_cell.length_a   1.000
_cell.length_b   1.000
_cell.length_c   1.000
_cell.angle_alpha   90.00
_cell.angle_beta   90.00
_cell.angle_gamma   90.00
#
_symmetry.space_group_name_H-M   'P 1'
#
loop_
_entity.id
_entity.type
_entity.pdbx_description
1 polymer ?
#
loop_
_entity_poly.entity_id
_entity_poly.type
_entity_poly.pdbx_seq_one_letter_code
_entity_poly.pdbx_strand_id
1 'polypeptide(L)'
;VDPSGELLARTRKLHIPVTAGYYEDRYFAPGDTGYPIVEVGPARVGLPTCWDQWFAEPPRLYSLAGADLLVYPTAIGSEPDHPDFDTQPLWQQVIVGNGIANGLAMVAVNRIGTEYASDLASPDDPRGRSDDSITFYGSSFISDPYGRILAQAPRDADAVLVADVDLDARRDWLELFPLLATRRPDTYGPLGAQHDGAVGLPDL
;
A
#
# COMPACT_ATOMS: atom_id res chain seq x y z
N VAL A 1 -3.18 -16.59 9.28
CA VAL A 1 -3.28 -17.87 10.02
C VAL A 1 -1.91 -18.32 10.41
N ASP A 2 -1.80 -19.01 11.53
CA ASP A 2 -0.56 -19.61 12.00
C ASP A 2 -0.33 -21.04 11.40
N PRO A 3 0.79 -21.71 11.69
CA PRO A 3 1.04 -23.07 11.20
C PRO A 3 0.04 -24.13 11.67
N SER A 4 -0.72 -23.87 12.74
CA SER A 4 -1.81 -24.75 13.20
C SER A 4 -3.12 -24.55 12.45
N GLY A 5 -3.22 -23.48 11.63
CA GLY A 5 -4.43 -23.05 10.94
C GLY A 5 -5.31 -22.10 11.75
N GLU A 6 -4.85 -21.63 12.91
CA GLU A 6 -5.58 -20.64 13.71
C GLU A 6 -5.53 -19.27 13.04
N LEU A 7 -6.67 -18.56 13.01
CA LEU A 7 -6.78 -17.21 12.48
C LEU A 7 -6.23 -16.20 13.48
N LEU A 8 -5.01 -15.71 13.27
CA LEU A 8 -4.36 -14.73 14.17
C LEU A 8 -4.97 -13.32 14.02
N ALA A 9 -5.23 -12.89 12.82
CA ALA A 9 -5.85 -11.61 12.54
C ALA A 9 -6.53 -11.61 11.17
N ARG A 10 -7.41 -10.64 10.98
CA ARG A 10 -8.03 -10.32 9.69
C ARG A 10 -7.90 -8.83 9.46
N THR A 11 -7.43 -8.46 8.28
CA THR A 11 -7.37 -7.08 7.81
C THR A 11 -8.42 -6.86 6.73
N ARG A 12 -9.05 -5.72 6.77
CA ARG A 12 -9.91 -5.22 5.70
C ARG A 12 -9.29 -3.94 5.14
N LYS A 13 -9.31 -3.77 3.82
CA LYS A 13 -8.83 -2.58 3.14
C LYS A 13 -9.52 -1.34 3.70
N LEU A 14 -8.75 -0.38 4.19
CA LEU A 14 -9.27 0.82 4.86
C LEU A 14 -9.72 1.88 3.85
N HIS A 15 -8.90 2.10 2.82
CA HIS A 15 -9.15 3.10 1.79
C HIS A 15 -9.62 2.41 0.51
N ILE A 16 -10.77 2.81 0.02
CA ILE A 16 -11.38 2.23 -1.19
C ILE A 16 -11.16 3.19 -2.37
N PRO A 17 -10.49 2.77 -3.46
CA PRO A 17 -10.28 3.61 -4.62
C PRO A 17 -11.59 3.90 -5.36
N VAL A 18 -11.70 5.14 -5.85
CA VAL A 18 -12.83 5.66 -6.62
C VAL A 18 -12.28 6.43 -7.82
N THR A 19 -11.52 5.76 -8.68
CA THR A 19 -10.90 6.34 -9.87
C THR A 19 -11.15 5.44 -11.08
N ALA A 20 -10.91 5.97 -12.28
CA ALA A 20 -11.13 5.25 -13.53
C ALA A 20 -10.45 3.88 -13.53
N GLY A 21 -11.20 2.84 -13.85
CA GLY A 21 -10.78 1.45 -13.80
C GLY A 21 -10.78 0.80 -12.41
N TYR A 22 -10.89 1.59 -11.33
CA TYR A 22 -10.77 1.12 -9.94
C TYR A 22 -11.96 1.57 -9.07
N TYR A 23 -13.19 1.48 -9.57
CA TYR A 23 -14.41 1.85 -8.81
C TYR A 23 -14.78 0.75 -7.81
N GLU A 24 -13.90 0.48 -6.83
CA GLU A 24 -14.11 -0.57 -5.83
C GLU A 24 -15.25 -0.26 -4.85
N ASP A 25 -15.61 1.02 -4.69
CA ASP A 25 -16.74 1.48 -3.88
C ASP A 25 -18.09 0.89 -4.28
N ARG A 26 -18.18 0.33 -5.49
CA ARG A 26 -19.39 -0.39 -5.95
C ARG A 26 -19.56 -1.74 -5.27
N TYR A 27 -18.48 -2.33 -4.77
CA TYR A 27 -18.44 -3.71 -4.27
C TYR A 27 -18.02 -3.77 -2.80
N PHE A 28 -17.28 -2.78 -2.33
CA PHE A 28 -16.66 -2.80 -1.01
C PHE A 28 -16.94 -1.53 -0.24
N ALA A 29 -17.12 -1.68 1.07
CA ALA A 29 -17.10 -0.58 2.02
C ALA A 29 -15.70 -0.47 2.66
N PRO A 30 -15.32 0.73 3.15
CA PRO A 30 -14.10 0.89 3.95
C PRO A 30 -14.02 -0.09 5.11
N GLY A 31 -12.83 -0.61 5.36
CA GLY A 31 -12.57 -1.55 6.44
C GLY A 31 -12.69 -0.90 7.83
N ASP A 32 -12.96 -1.74 8.82
CA ASP A 32 -13.19 -1.34 10.22
C ASP A 32 -12.27 -2.10 11.20
N THR A 33 -11.26 -2.82 10.69
CA THR A 33 -10.40 -3.68 11.51
C THR A 33 -9.25 -2.95 12.19
N GLY A 34 -9.10 -1.65 11.95
CA GLY A 34 -7.96 -0.89 12.44
C GLY A 34 -6.64 -1.38 11.84
N TYR A 35 -5.61 -1.43 12.66
CA TYR A 35 -4.22 -1.70 12.27
C TYR A 35 -3.65 -2.93 12.99
N PRO A 36 -4.17 -4.14 12.72
CA PRO A 36 -3.72 -5.35 13.42
C PRO A 36 -2.27 -5.69 13.06
N ILE A 37 -1.50 -6.07 14.07
CA ILE A 37 -0.14 -6.57 13.93
C ILE A 37 -0.13 -8.03 14.38
N VAL A 38 0.53 -8.88 13.61
CA VAL A 38 0.74 -10.29 13.94
C VAL A 38 2.22 -10.59 14.09
N GLU A 39 2.55 -11.51 14.99
CA GLU A 39 3.91 -12.03 15.14
C GLU A 39 4.12 -13.18 14.16
N VAL A 40 5.15 -13.07 13.33
CA VAL A 40 5.58 -14.11 12.40
C VAL A 40 7.06 -14.39 12.67
N GLY A 41 7.35 -15.46 13.39
CA GLY A 41 8.69 -15.70 13.93
C GLY A 41 9.12 -14.52 14.81
N PRO A 42 10.28 -13.89 14.56
CA PRO A 42 10.75 -12.75 15.34
C PRO A 42 10.13 -11.41 14.89
N ALA A 43 9.43 -11.37 13.75
CA ALA A 43 8.96 -10.12 13.12
C ALA A 43 7.52 -9.79 13.53
N ARG A 44 7.24 -8.51 13.72
CA ARG A 44 5.92 -7.94 13.92
C ARG A 44 5.42 -7.35 12.61
N VAL A 45 4.41 -7.96 12.03
CA VAL A 45 3.96 -7.75 10.66
C VAL A 45 2.61 -7.06 10.63
N GLY A 46 2.52 -5.93 9.93
CA GLY A 46 1.26 -5.28 9.55
C GLY A 46 0.85 -5.69 8.13
N LEU A 47 -0.45 -5.76 7.89
CA LEU A 47 -1.03 -6.27 6.64
C LEU A 47 -2.04 -5.27 6.05
N PRO A 48 -1.64 -4.01 5.74
CA PRO A 48 -2.49 -3.10 4.98
C PRO A 48 -2.69 -3.62 3.54
N THR A 49 -3.66 -3.07 2.80
CA THR A 49 -4.04 -3.64 1.50
C THR A 49 -4.05 -2.59 0.40
N CYS A 50 -3.33 -2.85 -0.67
CA CYS A 50 -3.39 -2.14 -1.97
C CYS A 50 -3.46 -0.61 -1.82
N TRP A 51 -4.62 0.02 -2.00
CA TRP A 51 -4.80 1.48 -1.97
C TRP A 51 -4.33 2.14 -0.68
N ASP A 52 -4.31 1.41 0.45
CA ASP A 52 -3.75 1.92 1.72
C ASP A 52 -2.29 2.37 1.61
N GLN A 53 -1.56 1.87 0.60
CA GLN A 53 -0.14 2.17 0.35
C GLN A 53 0.14 3.65 -0.01
N TRP A 54 -0.86 4.36 -0.55
CA TRP A 54 -0.74 5.75 -0.95
C TRP A 54 -0.82 6.75 0.21
N PHE A 55 -1.37 6.33 1.35
CA PHE A 55 -1.61 7.16 2.50
C PHE A 55 -0.46 7.06 3.52
N ALA A 56 -0.05 8.19 4.07
CA ALA A 56 1.03 8.25 5.06
C ALA A 56 0.60 7.76 6.46
N GLU A 57 -0.70 7.80 6.75
CA GLU A 57 -1.28 7.50 8.05
C GLU A 57 -1.15 6.02 8.42
N PRO A 58 -1.51 5.03 7.57
CA PRO A 58 -1.39 3.63 7.92
C PRO A 58 0.03 3.20 8.29
N PRO A 59 1.09 3.47 7.50
CA PRO A 59 2.45 3.13 7.88
C PRO A 59 2.87 3.78 9.21
N ARG A 60 2.45 5.02 9.45
CA ARG A 60 2.73 5.71 10.71
C ARG A 60 2.08 5.02 11.90
N LEU A 61 0.82 4.64 11.78
CA LEU A 61 0.07 3.97 12.84
C LEU A 61 0.62 2.57 13.13
N TYR A 62 0.93 1.79 12.10
CA TYR A 62 1.60 0.50 12.26
C TYR A 62 2.97 0.64 12.93
N SER A 63 3.78 1.63 12.52
CA SER A 63 5.09 1.86 13.14
C SER A 63 4.98 2.25 14.60
N LEU A 64 4.05 3.13 14.96
CA LEU A 64 3.79 3.52 16.36
C LEU A 64 3.30 2.34 17.21
N ALA A 65 2.55 1.43 16.61
CA ALA A 65 2.12 0.18 17.25
C ALA A 65 3.25 -0.88 17.31
N GLY A 66 4.42 -0.58 16.74
CA GLY A 66 5.64 -1.40 16.83
C GLY A 66 5.76 -2.48 15.74
N ALA A 67 5.17 -2.30 14.57
CA ALA A 67 5.45 -3.15 13.42
C ALA A 67 6.90 -2.99 12.96
N ASP A 68 7.50 -4.09 12.49
CA ASP A 68 8.83 -4.12 11.88
C ASP A 68 8.73 -4.01 10.35
N LEU A 69 7.69 -4.60 9.78
CA LEU A 69 7.45 -4.59 8.36
C LEU A 69 5.96 -4.54 8.00
N LEU A 70 5.66 -4.03 6.80
CA LEU A 70 4.32 -4.06 6.21
C LEU A 70 4.30 -4.89 4.93
N VAL A 71 3.24 -5.68 4.77
CA VAL A 71 2.98 -6.45 3.55
C VAL A 71 1.70 -5.93 2.90
N TYR A 72 1.80 -5.53 1.63
CA TYR A 72 0.70 -5.02 0.82
C TYR A 72 0.35 -6.02 -0.29
N PRO A 73 -0.67 -6.85 -0.14
CA PRO A 73 -1.29 -7.50 -1.29
C PRO A 73 -1.95 -6.44 -2.16
N THR A 74 -1.63 -6.44 -3.46
CA THR A 74 -1.92 -5.33 -4.35
C THR A 74 -2.34 -5.81 -5.74
N ALA A 75 -3.27 -5.09 -6.37
CA ALA A 75 -3.60 -5.19 -7.78
C ALA A 75 -3.70 -3.77 -8.35
N ILE A 76 -2.55 -3.21 -8.80
CA ILE A 76 -2.46 -1.87 -9.38
C ILE A 76 -1.71 -1.93 -10.71
N GLY A 77 -2.15 -1.13 -11.66
CA GLY A 77 -1.63 -1.10 -13.01
C GLY A 77 -1.79 0.26 -13.67
N SER A 78 -1.88 0.25 -15.00
CA SER A 78 -2.05 1.44 -15.82
C SER A 78 -3.33 2.21 -15.47
N GLU A 79 -3.29 3.50 -15.78
CA GLU A 79 -4.42 4.41 -15.62
C GLU A 79 -5.19 4.50 -16.94
N PRO A 80 -6.43 3.98 -17.06
CA PRO A 80 -7.18 3.98 -18.32
C PRO A 80 -7.37 5.37 -18.93
N ASP A 81 -7.56 6.40 -18.10
CA ASP A 81 -7.73 7.78 -18.55
C ASP A 81 -6.41 8.51 -18.89
N HIS A 82 -5.26 7.88 -18.57
CA HIS A 82 -3.91 8.42 -18.77
C HIS A 82 -2.96 7.35 -19.29
N PRO A 83 -3.22 6.75 -20.46
CA PRO A 83 -2.50 5.56 -20.94
C PRO A 83 -1.00 5.79 -21.19
N ASP A 84 -0.60 7.03 -21.45
CA ASP A 84 0.81 7.40 -21.68
C ASP A 84 1.58 7.71 -20.39
N PHE A 85 0.92 7.68 -19.23
CA PHE A 85 1.53 8.00 -17.94
C PHE A 85 1.85 6.76 -17.14
N ASP A 86 3.13 6.38 -17.08
CA ASP A 86 3.59 5.27 -16.25
C ASP A 86 3.66 5.67 -14.77
N THR A 87 2.65 5.27 -14.00
CA THR A 87 2.56 5.56 -12.57
C THR A 87 3.33 4.57 -11.69
N GLN A 88 3.89 3.48 -12.25
CA GLN A 88 4.64 2.47 -11.47
C GLN A 88 5.81 3.04 -10.65
N PRO A 89 6.66 3.94 -11.19
CA PRO A 89 7.75 4.50 -10.40
C PRO A 89 7.26 5.32 -9.20
N LEU A 90 6.14 6.04 -9.34
CA LEU A 90 5.54 6.81 -8.25
C LEU A 90 4.99 5.89 -7.17
N TRP A 91 4.32 4.81 -7.58
CA TRP A 91 3.82 3.78 -6.68
C TRP A 91 4.94 3.17 -5.83
N GLN A 92 6.04 2.77 -6.42
CA GLN A 92 7.19 2.22 -5.70
C GLN A 92 7.81 3.27 -4.77
N GLN A 93 7.98 4.51 -5.24
CA GLN A 93 8.59 5.59 -4.47
C GLN A 93 7.77 5.95 -3.23
N VAL A 94 6.44 6.02 -3.33
CA VAL A 94 5.61 6.36 -2.16
C VAL A 94 5.66 5.27 -1.10
N ILE A 95 5.66 3.99 -1.48
CA ILE A 95 5.78 2.88 -0.54
C ILE A 95 7.14 2.91 0.15
N VAL A 96 8.23 3.05 -0.61
CA VAL A 96 9.59 3.14 -0.08
C VAL A 96 9.72 4.36 0.83
N GLY A 97 9.22 5.53 0.41
CA GLY A 97 9.24 6.75 1.20
C GLY A 97 8.50 6.60 2.54
N ASN A 98 7.34 5.94 2.51
CA ASN A 98 6.59 5.59 3.72
C ASN A 98 7.39 4.63 4.62
N GLY A 99 8.14 3.68 4.06
CA GLY A 99 9.04 2.80 4.80
C GLY A 99 10.13 3.59 5.53
N ILE A 100 10.86 4.43 4.81
CA ILE A 100 11.93 5.29 5.35
C ILE A 100 11.40 6.19 6.48
N ALA A 101 10.30 6.91 6.23
CA ALA A 101 9.72 7.85 7.18
C ALA A 101 9.22 7.20 8.48
N ASN A 102 9.04 5.89 8.48
CA ASN A 102 8.48 5.11 9.59
C ASN A 102 9.41 4.03 10.13
N GLY A 103 10.61 3.86 9.55
CA GLY A 103 11.56 2.82 9.91
C GLY A 103 11.00 1.42 9.68
N LEU A 104 10.31 1.19 8.57
CA LEU A 104 9.66 -0.07 8.25
C LEU A 104 10.28 -0.73 7.02
N ALA A 105 10.49 -2.03 7.06
CA ALA A 105 10.65 -2.79 5.84
C ALA A 105 9.31 -2.87 5.10
N MET A 106 9.33 -2.85 3.77
CA MET A 106 8.12 -2.85 2.96
C MET A 106 8.14 -4.03 1.98
N VAL A 107 7.03 -4.74 1.93
CA VAL A 107 6.81 -5.85 0.99
C VAL A 107 5.56 -5.53 0.19
N ALA A 108 5.72 -5.26 -1.09
CA ALA A 108 4.61 -5.05 -2.01
C ALA A 108 4.49 -6.24 -2.95
N VAL A 109 3.34 -6.91 -2.91
CA VAL A 109 3.03 -8.07 -3.75
C VAL A 109 1.97 -7.65 -4.75
N ASN A 110 2.37 -7.41 -6.00
CA ASN A 110 1.48 -6.89 -7.03
C ASN A 110 1.17 -7.93 -8.10
N ARG A 111 0.03 -7.78 -8.69
CA ARG A 111 -0.47 -8.58 -9.82
C ARG A 111 0.27 -8.24 -11.13
N ILE A 112 0.29 -9.19 -12.07
CA ILE A 112 0.71 -9.03 -13.47
C ILE A 112 -0.45 -9.29 -14.42
N GLY A 113 -0.24 -9.01 -15.72
CA GLY A 113 -1.18 -9.28 -16.80
C GLY A 113 -2.12 -8.11 -17.07
N THR A 114 -3.01 -8.30 -18.05
CA THR A 114 -3.97 -7.28 -18.49
C THR A 114 -5.38 -7.79 -18.29
N GLU A 115 -6.25 -6.95 -17.75
CA GLU A 115 -7.71 -7.14 -17.73
C GLU A 115 -8.36 -6.13 -18.66
N TYR A 116 -9.35 -6.56 -19.39
CA TYR A 116 -10.15 -5.72 -20.29
C TYR A 116 -11.53 -5.47 -19.70
N ALA A 117 -12.04 -4.26 -19.83
CA ALA A 117 -13.37 -3.92 -19.36
C ALA A 117 -14.46 -4.79 -20.03
N SER A 118 -14.22 -5.21 -21.27
CA SER A 118 -15.09 -6.15 -21.99
C SER A 118 -15.29 -7.50 -21.28
N ASP A 119 -14.28 -7.94 -20.51
CA ASP A 119 -14.30 -9.20 -19.79
C ASP A 119 -15.14 -9.11 -18.49
N LEU A 120 -15.37 -7.88 -18.04
CA LEU A 120 -16.05 -7.56 -16.77
C LEU A 120 -17.36 -6.79 -16.98
N ALA A 121 -17.64 -6.37 -18.23
CA ALA A 121 -18.76 -5.48 -18.54
C ALA A 121 -20.12 -6.15 -18.29
N SER A 122 -20.91 -5.54 -17.40
CA SER A 122 -22.36 -5.70 -17.44
C SER A 122 -22.93 -4.80 -18.55
N PRO A 123 -23.88 -5.27 -19.36
CA PRO A 123 -24.53 -4.47 -20.40
C PRO A 123 -25.13 -3.16 -19.89
N ASP A 124 -25.34 -3.04 -18.60
CA ASP A 124 -26.01 -1.92 -17.92
C ASP A 124 -25.04 -0.94 -17.22
N ASP A 125 -23.70 -1.10 -17.37
CA ASP A 125 -22.74 -0.17 -16.77
C ASP A 125 -22.21 0.86 -17.78
N PRO A 126 -22.74 2.11 -17.78
CA PRO A 126 -22.35 3.14 -18.76
C PRO A 126 -20.92 3.69 -18.53
N ARG A 127 -20.21 3.23 -17.48
CA ARG A 127 -18.86 3.71 -17.10
C ARG A 127 -17.74 2.76 -17.55
N GLY A 128 -18.08 1.53 -17.99
CA GLY A 128 -17.15 0.62 -18.64
C GLY A 128 -17.12 0.91 -20.13
N ARG A 129 -16.04 1.54 -20.63
CA ARG A 129 -15.81 1.59 -22.08
C ARG A 129 -15.33 0.23 -22.52
N SER A 130 -15.80 -0.26 -23.65
CA SER A 130 -15.49 -1.61 -24.15
C SER A 130 -14.00 -1.83 -24.44
N ASP A 131 -13.26 -0.75 -24.57
CA ASP A 131 -11.84 -0.70 -24.95
C ASP A 131 -10.91 -0.39 -23.75
N ASP A 132 -11.46 -0.07 -22.57
CA ASP A 132 -10.63 0.18 -21.38
C ASP A 132 -9.96 -1.10 -20.91
N SER A 133 -8.70 -0.99 -20.59
CA SER A 133 -7.91 -2.09 -20.03
C SER A 133 -7.01 -1.59 -18.92
N ILE A 134 -6.70 -2.48 -17.98
CA ILE A 134 -5.70 -2.25 -16.95
C ILE A 134 -4.60 -3.28 -17.14
N THR A 135 -3.38 -2.82 -17.41
CA THR A 135 -2.18 -3.66 -17.37
C THR A 135 -1.51 -3.47 -16.03
N PHE A 136 -1.53 -4.51 -15.19
CA PHE A 136 -0.93 -4.49 -13.87
C PHE A 136 0.59 -4.40 -13.98
N TYR A 137 1.22 -3.60 -13.10
CA TYR A 137 2.66 -3.32 -13.21
C TYR A 137 3.57 -4.50 -12.89
N GLY A 138 3.08 -5.58 -12.22
CA GLY A 138 3.97 -6.50 -11.57
C GLY A 138 4.88 -5.77 -10.60
N SER A 139 6.18 -5.80 -10.82
CA SER A 139 7.20 -5.05 -10.07
C SER A 139 7.10 -5.24 -8.55
N SER A 140 6.58 -6.37 -8.07
CA SER A 140 6.58 -6.71 -6.64
C SER A 140 7.98 -6.51 -6.07
N PHE A 141 8.09 -6.04 -4.84
CA PHE A 141 9.40 -5.76 -4.26
C PHE A 141 9.43 -5.92 -2.75
N ILE A 142 10.66 -6.05 -2.23
CA ILE A 142 11.01 -6.01 -0.81
C ILE A 142 12.01 -4.87 -0.62
N SER A 143 11.77 -3.96 0.31
CA SER A 143 12.73 -2.94 0.71
C SER A 143 12.99 -2.96 2.21
N ASP A 144 14.18 -2.50 2.61
CA ASP A 144 14.56 -2.33 4.00
C ASP A 144 14.13 -0.96 4.57
N PRO A 145 14.31 -0.71 5.88
CA PRO A 145 13.97 0.57 6.52
C PRO A 145 14.76 1.78 6.00
N TYR A 146 15.87 1.56 5.30
CA TYR A 146 16.67 2.62 4.66
C TYR A 146 16.20 2.93 3.23
N GLY A 147 15.20 2.20 2.73
CA GLY A 147 14.65 2.34 1.38
C GLY A 147 15.43 1.63 0.29
N ARG A 148 16.40 0.77 0.64
CA ARG A 148 17.12 -0.05 -0.35
C ARG A 148 16.21 -1.17 -0.83
N ILE A 149 16.11 -1.35 -2.14
CA ILE A 149 15.40 -2.48 -2.73
C ILE A 149 16.27 -3.74 -2.58
N LEU A 150 15.80 -4.69 -1.79
CA LEU A 150 16.49 -5.95 -1.53
C LEU A 150 16.19 -6.99 -2.62
N ALA A 151 14.96 -6.99 -3.13
CA ALA A 151 14.53 -7.83 -4.24
C ALA A 151 13.40 -7.15 -5.01
N GLN A 152 13.36 -7.35 -6.34
CA GLN A 152 12.30 -6.83 -7.20
C GLN A 152 11.96 -7.82 -8.31
N ALA A 153 10.68 -8.00 -8.58
CA ALA A 153 10.14 -8.80 -9.66
C ALA A 153 10.11 -8.03 -10.99
N PRO A 154 10.08 -8.72 -12.12
CA PRO A 154 9.77 -8.10 -13.41
C PRO A 154 8.32 -7.56 -13.45
N ARG A 155 8.01 -6.79 -14.48
CA ARG A 155 6.66 -6.21 -14.68
C ARG A 155 5.64 -7.21 -15.23
N ASP A 156 6.10 -8.18 -15.98
CA ASP A 156 5.29 -8.97 -16.92
C ASP A 156 5.43 -10.49 -16.74
N ALA A 157 6.11 -10.92 -15.67
CA ALA A 157 6.30 -12.34 -15.42
C ALA A 157 6.09 -12.69 -13.94
N ASP A 158 5.62 -13.92 -13.71
CA ASP A 158 5.55 -14.49 -12.37
C ASP A 158 6.93 -14.59 -11.74
N ALA A 159 7.03 -14.26 -10.46
CA ALA A 159 8.28 -14.35 -9.72
C ALA A 159 8.03 -14.74 -8.26
N VAL A 160 9.02 -15.42 -7.68
CA VAL A 160 9.15 -15.63 -6.24
C VAL A 160 10.33 -14.79 -5.76
N LEU A 161 10.08 -13.86 -4.85
CA LEU A 161 11.11 -13.04 -4.26
C LEU A 161 11.51 -13.58 -2.88
N VAL A 162 12.81 -13.63 -2.64
CA VAL A 162 13.39 -13.97 -1.34
C VAL A 162 14.44 -12.92 -1.00
N ALA A 163 14.40 -12.42 0.23
CA ALA A 163 15.40 -11.49 0.75
C ALA A 163 15.57 -11.67 2.25
N ASP A 164 16.78 -11.46 2.73
CA ASP A 164 17.06 -11.34 4.15
C ASP A 164 16.75 -9.90 4.60
N VAL A 165 15.86 -9.77 5.59
CA VAL A 165 15.48 -8.48 6.17
C VAL A 165 16.08 -8.40 7.58
N ASP A 166 16.98 -7.46 7.78
CA ASP A 166 17.55 -7.16 9.09
C ASP A 166 16.53 -6.38 9.94
N LEU A 167 15.95 -7.03 10.95
CA LEU A 167 14.97 -6.41 11.84
C LEU A 167 15.60 -5.36 12.78
N ASP A 168 16.90 -5.47 13.07
CA ASP A 168 17.61 -4.48 13.88
C ASP A 168 17.79 -3.14 13.13
N ALA A 169 17.83 -3.17 11.81
CA ALA A 169 17.92 -1.97 10.96
C ALA A 169 16.82 -0.93 11.28
N ARG A 170 15.63 -1.38 11.69
CA ARG A 170 14.55 -0.49 12.16
C ARG A 170 14.98 0.32 13.38
N ARG A 171 15.51 -0.35 14.39
CA ARG A 171 15.97 0.28 15.63
C ARG A 171 17.09 1.26 15.32
N ASP A 172 18.10 0.82 14.58
CA ASP A 172 19.29 1.62 14.27
C ASP A 172 18.92 2.88 13.47
N TRP A 173 17.98 2.76 12.54
CA TRP A 173 17.47 3.90 11.79
C TRP A 173 16.73 4.91 12.66
N LEU A 174 15.84 4.44 13.54
CA LEU A 174 15.04 5.29 14.41
C LEU A 174 15.84 5.86 15.60
N GLU A 175 16.98 5.26 15.96
CA GLU A 175 17.95 5.84 16.90
C GLU A 175 18.75 6.97 16.23
N LEU A 176 19.19 6.75 14.99
CA LEU A 176 19.93 7.76 14.21
C LEU A 176 19.04 8.97 13.86
N PHE A 177 17.80 8.70 13.43
CA PHE A 177 16.78 9.70 13.14
C PHE A 177 15.54 9.44 13.99
N PRO A 178 15.37 10.11 15.14
CA PRO A 178 14.29 9.83 16.09
C PRO A 178 12.92 10.33 15.59
N LEU A 179 12.53 9.93 14.38
CA LEU A 179 11.36 10.42 13.67
C LEU A 179 10.04 10.20 14.42
N LEU A 180 9.95 9.12 15.20
CA LEU A 180 8.75 8.84 15.99
C LEU A 180 8.71 9.65 17.29
N ALA A 181 9.85 9.86 17.94
CA ALA A 181 9.96 10.58 19.22
C ALA A 181 9.80 12.10 19.05
N THR A 182 10.25 12.66 17.91
CA THR A 182 10.22 14.10 17.63
C THR A 182 8.93 14.57 16.95
N ARG A 183 7.91 13.71 16.84
CA ARG A 183 6.59 14.08 16.30
C ARG A 183 5.94 15.20 17.14
N ARG A 184 5.09 15.95 16.50
CA ARG A 184 4.31 17.04 17.11
C ARG A 184 2.80 16.72 17.06
N PRO A 185 2.33 15.70 17.84
CA PRO A 185 0.92 15.29 17.83
C PRO A 185 -0.03 16.43 18.15
N ASP A 186 0.43 17.41 18.93
CA ASP A 186 -0.28 18.64 19.27
C ASP A 186 -0.69 19.50 18.05
N THR A 187 -0.01 19.32 16.91
CA THR A 187 -0.28 20.05 15.67
C THR A 187 -1.09 19.24 14.64
N TYR A 188 -1.34 17.96 14.90
CA TYR A 188 -1.94 17.03 13.92
C TYR A 188 -3.48 16.92 14.05
N GLY A 189 -4.11 17.68 14.92
CA GLY A 189 -5.56 17.68 15.08
C GLY A 189 -6.36 17.78 13.78
N PRO A 190 -5.95 18.64 12.82
CA PRO A 190 -6.64 18.76 11.53
C PRO A 190 -6.65 17.50 10.67
N LEU A 191 -5.70 16.56 10.86
CA LEU A 191 -5.68 15.29 10.10
C LEU A 191 -6.91 14.42 10.35
N GLY A 192 -7.58 14.57 11.49
CA GLY A 192 -8.81 13.85 11.81
C GLY A 192 -10.08 14.52 11.28
N ALA A 193 -9.99 15.70 10.68
CA ALA A 193 -11.11 16.39 10.09
C ALA A 193 -11.46 15.78 8.72
N GLN A 194 -12.75 15.51 8.49
CA GLN A 194 -13.21 15.18 7.14
C GLN A 194 -13.17 16.44 6.28
N HIS A 195 -12.50 16.36 5.14
CA HIS A 195 -12.60 17.35 4.09
C HIS A 195 -13.63 16.88 3.08
N ASP A 196 -14.51 17.73 2.65
CA ASP A 196 -15.60 17.49 1.70
C ASP A 196 -15.13 17.32 0.23
N GLY A 197 -13.88 16.90 0.05
CA GLY A 197 -13.30 16.52 -1.25
C GLY A 197 -12.93 17.67 -2.18
N ALA A 198 -13.27 18.90 -1.82
CA ALA A 198 -12.74 20.07 -2.52
C ALA A 198 -11.30 20.31 -2.00
N VAL A 199 -10.32 19.82 -2.73
CA VAL A 199 -8.94 20.30 -2.55
C VAL A 199 -8.92 21.74 -3.10
N GLY A 200 -9.43 22.66 -2.31
CA GLY A 200 -9.13 24.06 -2.48
C GLY A 200 -7.65 24.24 -2.15
N LEU A 201 -6.78 24.16 -3.16
CA LEU A 201 -5.49 24.80 -3.01
C LEU A 201 -5.77 26.26 -2.71
N PRO A 202 -5.27 26.84 -1.59
CA PRO A 202 -5.38 28.28 -1.41
C PRO A 202 -4.76 28.93 -2.64
N ASP A 203 -5.43 29.92 -3.19
CA ASP A 203 -4.87 30.72 -4.28
C ASP A 203 -3.49 31.21 -3.84
N LEU A 204 -2.43 30.70 -4.49
CA LEU A 204 -1.05 31.12 -4.28
C LEU A 204 -0.81 32.46 -4.95
#